data_b11cc3b5b5be05e28c8feb789d6e36b4
#
_entry.id   b11cc3b5b5be05e28c8feb789d6e36b4
#
_cell.length_a   1.000
_cell.length_b   1.000
_cell.length_c   1.000
_cell.angle_alpha   90.00
_cell.angle_beta   90.00
_cell.angle_gamma   90.00
#
_symmetry.space_group_name_H-M   'P 1'
#
loop_
_entity.id
_entity.type
_entity.pdbx_description
1 polymer ?
#
loop_
_entity_poly.entity_id
_entity_poly.type
_entity_poly.pdbx_seq_one_letter_code
_entity_poly.pdbx_strand_id
1 'polypeptide(L)'
;MRLIQQFLPNPHHTEINRIFVKAKPAEAWEYARHFDAGKIPWVRLLFDIRALPDLLRGRERTEADRSVGVDQVARSGTGFMILAEKPGQEVVVGSVGQFWHLNIPFATVAPADFSDFQEPGWGKLAWAISVEPYGEGSTIALELRTTATDEASWEKLNRYYMLIGLGSQPIRRAAMAHMTAELGKLKTPDEDDVALPGDELLPGARYALNHKIDIEAPRALVWRYLMQLGCDRAGWYSIDALDHEGIPSTDHLVEGWETRQVGERVSATLAIDSFYEVLAVEPEHHLVLGGEVDRMGGHFATTWAFALEPIGHDACRLYTRVRVDGAPKWKEWLLAGFYYPPIHALMERVQLNHIQKLTERDARARLAETAV
;
A
#
# COMPACT_ATOMS: atom_id res chain seq x y z
N MET A 1 8.38 13.71 -4.12
CA MET A 1 8.47 12.66 -5.16
C MET A 1 9.65 11.76 -4.83
N ARG A 2 9.42 10.44 -4.71
CA ARG A 2 10.49 9.47 -4.42
C ARG A 2 11.41 9.33 -5.63
N LEU A 3 12.72 9.09 -5.38
CA LEU A 3 13.70 8.97 -6.48
C LEU A 3 13.37 7.85 -7.46
N ILE A 4 12.88 6.71 -6.97
CA ILE A 4 12.54 5.56 -7.84
C ILE A 4 11.50 5.91 -8.91
N GLN A 5 10.62 6.89 -8.64
CA GLN A 5 9.61 7.35 -9.59
C GLN A 5 10.22 8.07 -10.80
N GLN A 6 11.42 8.66 -10.65
CA GLN A 6 12.13 9.30 -11.75
C GLN A 6 12.68 8.29 -12.76
N PHE A 7 12.97 7.06 -12.30
CA PHE A 7 13.58 6.03 -13.14
C PHE A 7 12.56 5.08 -13.78
N LEU A 8 11.49 4.73 -13.06
CA LEU A 8 10.38 3.92 -13.57
C LEU A 8 9.04 4.54 -13.11
N PRO A 9 8.57 5.60 -13.77
CA PRO A 9 7.32 6.26 -13.42
C PRO A 9 6.10 5.36 -13.68
N ASN A 10 6.12 4.58 -14.78
CA ASN A 10 5.04 3.72 -15.25
C ASN A 10 5.45 2.24 -15.27
N PRO A 11 5.67 1.61 -14.12
CA PRO A 11 5.99 0.19 -14.11
C PRO A 11 4.74 -0.64 -14.39
N HIS A 12 4.91 -1.79 -15.06
CA HIS A 12 3.85 -2.77 -15.20
C HIS A 12 3.52 -3.43 -13.85
N HIS A 13 4.50 -3.51 -12.94
CA HIS A 13 4.32 -4.10 -11.62
C HIS A 13 5.07 -3.29 -10.56
N THR A 14 4.42 -3.06 -9.40
CA THR A 14 4.98 -2.41 -8.23
C THR A 14 4.66 -3.23 -6.99
N GLU A 15 5.67 -3.45 -6.16
CA GLU A 15 5.51 -4.00 -4.83
C GLU A 15 6.15 -3.09 -3.79
N ILE A 16 5.44 -2.79 -2.72
CA ILE A 16 5.94 -2.00 -1.60
C ILE A 16 5.78 -2.80 -0.31
N ASN A 17 6.85 -2.87 0.46
CA ASN A 17 6.83 -3.45 1.80
C ASN A 17 7.30 -2.36 2.77
N ARG A 18 6.51 -2.09 3.81
CA ARG A 18 6.78 -1.04 4.79
C ARG A 18 6.83 -1.60 6.20
N ILE A 19 7.76 -1.10 7.01
CA ILE A 19 7.84 -1.38 8.44
C ILE A 19 7.97 -0.08 9.23
N PHE A 20 7.57 -0.14 10.49
CA PHE A 20 7.63 0.97 11.43
C PHE A 20 8.59 0.57 12.56
N VAL A 21 9.63 1.38 12.75
CA VAL A 21 10.71 1.10 13.70
C VAL A 21 10.91 2.24 14.70
N LYS A 22 11.40 1.91 15.91
CA LYS A 22 11.66 2.90 16.95
C LYS A 22 12.91 3.74 16.66
N ALA A 23 13.84 3.20 15.87
CA ALA A 23 15.05 3.90 15.49
C ALA A 23 14.72 5.22 14.78
N LYS A 24 15.48 6.26 15.07
CA LYS A 24 15.35 7.55 14.40
C LYS A 24 15.80 7.48 12.95
N PRO A 25 15.39 8.41 12.07
CA PRO A 25 15.68 8.32 10.63
C PRO A 25 17.14 8.09 10.27
N ALA A 26 18.06 8.76 10.94
CA ALA A 26 19.50 8.60 10.68
C ALA A 26 20.00 7.18 11.00
N GLU A 27 19.61 6.62 12.15
CA GLU A 27 19.97 5.27 12.58
C GLU A 27 19.30 4.20 11.68
N ALA A 28 18.02 4.39 11.38
CA ALA A 28 17.26 3.52 10.49
C ALA A 28 17.86 3.48 9.07
N TRP A 29 18.32 4.65 8.57
CA TRP A 29 19.00 4.77 7.29
C TRP A 29 20.32 4.01 7.27
N GLU A 30 21.20 4.27 8.23
CA GLU A 30 22.50 3.61 8.32
C GLU A 30 22.35 2.08 8.35
N TYR A 31 21.38 1.60 9.13
CA TYR A 31 21.12 0.17 9.19
C TYR A 31 20.56 -0.38 7.88
N ALA A 32 19.51 0.22 7.34
CA ALA A 32 18.84 -0.26 6.15
C ALA A 32 19.70 -0.16 4.88
N ARG A 33 20.47 0.94 4.74
CA ARG A 33 21.37 1.18 3.62
C ARG A 33 22.50 0.13 3.53
N HIS A 34 23.01 -0.32 4.67
CA HIS A 34 24.07 -1.30 4.77
C HIS A 34 23.59 -2.71 5.13
N PHE A 35 22.28 -2.92 5.12
CA PHE A 35 21.70 -4.23 5.42
C PHE A 35 22.05 -5.24 4.34
N ASP A 36 22.49 -6.41 4.79
CA ASP A 36 22.82 -7.55 3.94
C ASP A 36 21.86 -8.72 4.22
N ALA A 37 20.94 -8.97 3.28
CA ALA A 37 19.99 -10.08 3.37
C ALA A 37 20.69 -11.47 3.34
N GLY A 38 21.93 -11.56 2.85
CA GLY A 38 22.76 -12.77 2.92
C GLY A 38 23.13 -13.20 4.35
N LYS A 39 22.96 -12.32 5.34
CA LYS A 39 23.09 -12.67 6.77
C LYS A 39 21.96 -13.56 7.28
N ILE A 40 20.84 -13.62 6.58
CA ILE A 40 19.69 -14.46 6.95
C ILE A 40 19.95 -15.89 6.46
N PRO A 41 20.06 -16.91 7.35
CA PRO A 41 20.59 -18.23 6.99
C PRO A 41 19.85 -18.93 5.85
N TRP A 42 18.51 -18.90 5.86
CA TRP A 42 17.73 -19.57 4.81
C TRP A 42 17.73 -18.78 3.48
N VAL A 43 17.86 -17.44 3.52
CA VAL A 43 18.06 -16.61 2.32
C VAL A 43 19.39 -16.97 1.67
N ARG A 44 20.45 -17.06 2.48
CA ARG A 44 21.77 -17.53 2.02
C ARG A 44 21.69 -18.93 1.38
N LEU A 45 20.95 -19.85 2.00
CA LEU A 45 20.76 -21.20 1.46
C LEU A 45 20.07 -21.16 0.08
N LEU A 46 19.06 -20.31 -0.13
CA LEU A 46 18.40 -20.17 -1.43
C LEU A 46 19.37 -19.67 -2.52
N PHE A 47 20.22 -18.71 -2.19
CA PHE A 47 21.24 -18.23 -3.12
C PHE A 47 22.32 -19.28 -3.39
N ASP A 48 22.68 -20.10 -2.39
CA ASP A 48 23.61 -21.20 -2.57
C ASP A 48 23.01 -22.30 -3.47
N ILE A 49 21.73 -22.64 -3.31
CA ILE A 49 21.02 -23.58 -4.19
C ILE A 49 20.94 -23.05 -5.63
N ARG A 50 20.62 -21.78 -5.82
CA ARG A 50 20.57 -21.16 -7.15
C ARG A 50 21.91 -21.19 -7.87
N ALA A 51 23.00 -21.14 -7.14
CA ALA A 51 24.34 -21.13 -7.69
C ALA A 51 24.95 -22.53 -7.89
N LEU A 52 24.28 -23.59 -7.46
CA LEU A 52 24.73 -24.98 -7.66
C LEU A 52 25.13 -25.30 -9.10
N PRO A 53 24.44 -24.88 -10.15
CA PRO A 53 24.84 -25.13 -11.54
C PRO A 53 26.20 -24.48 -11.90
N ASP A 54 26.52 -23.31 -11.35
CA ASP A 54 27.78 -22.61 -11.60
C ASP A 54 28.94 -23.26 -10.81
N LEU A 55 28.69 -23.72 -9.59
CA LEU A 55 29.64 -24.49 -8.79
C LEU A 55 29.99 -25.83 -9.46
N LEU A 56 29.00 -26.50 -10.05
CA LEU A 56 29.21 -27.75 -10.80
C LEU A 56 30.02 -27.54 -12.09
N ARG A 57 30.09 -26.29 -12.60
CA ARG A 57 30.92 -25.88 -13.75
C ARG A 57 32.30 -25.37 -13.32
N GLY A 58 32.67 -25.48 -12.05
CA GLY A 58 33.99 -25.14 -11.55
C GLY A 58 34.24 -23.64 -11.30
N ARG A 59 33.17 -22.85 -11.17
CA ARG A 59 33.30 -21.43 -10.83
C ARG A 59 33.44 -21.27 -9.33
N GLU A 60 34.56 -20.81 -8.85
CA GLU A 60 34.77 -20.49 -7.43
C GLU A 60 33.95 -19.25 -7.06
N ARG A 61 33.28 -19.31 -5.91
CA ARG A 61 32.54 -18.18 -5.32
C ARG A 61 33.36 -17.49 -4.25
N THR A 62 33.39 -16.20 -4.30
CA THR A 62 33.90 -15.34 -3.24
C THR A 62 32.85 -15.09 -2.16
N GLU A 63 33.23 -14.64 -0.97
CA GLU A 63 32.25 -14.19 0.06
C GLU A 63 31.39 -13.03 -0.46
N ALA A 64 31.95 -12.20 -1.33
CA ALA A 64 31.23 -11.12 -1.98
C ALA A 64 30.03 -11.59 -2.84
N ASP A 65 30.11 -12.79 -3.42
CA ASP A 65 29.03 -13.39 -4.21
C ASP A 65 27.87 -13.94 -3.34
N ARG A 66 28.04 -13.95 -2.03
CA ARG A 66 27.05 -14.43 -1.04
C ARG A 66 26.31 -13.29 -0.35
N SER A 67 26.78 -12.07 -0.50
CA SER A 67 26.20 -10.88 0.12
C SER A 67 25.12 -10.28 -0.77
N VAL A 68 23.98 -9.90 -0.19
CA VAL A 68 22.80 -9.35 -0.86
C VAL A 68 22.43 -8.03 -0.22
N GLY A 69 23.30 -7.07 -0.36
CA GLY A 69 23.10 -5.68 0.10
C GLY A 69 23.26 -4.70 -1.06
N VAL A 70 22.89 -3.43 -0.82
CA VAL A 70 22.96 -2.36 -1.85
C VAL A 70 24.37 -2.26 -2.45
N ASP A 71 25.40 -2.22 -1.60
CA ASP A 71 26.78 -2.03 -2.04
C ASP A 71 27.33 -3.23 -2.82
N GLN A 72 26.87 -4.42 -2.48
CA GLN A 72 27.33 -5.66 -3.11
C GLN A 72 26.63 -5.91 -4.44
N VAL A 73 25.32 -5.67 -4.47
CA VAL A 73 24.49 -5.86 -5.66
C VAL A 73 24.88 -4.86 -6.76
N ALA A 74 25.25 -3.63 -6.38
CA ALA A 74 25.66 -2.58 -7.32
C ALA A 74 27.15 -2.63 -7.71
N ARG A 75 27.89 -3.70 -7.39
CA ARG A 75 29.28 -3.85 -7.83
C ARG A 75 29.37 -4.13 -9.33
N SER A 76 30.50 -3.73 -9.91
CA SER A 76 30.81 -4.00 -11.31
C SER A 76 30.66 -5.49 -11.65
N GLY A 77 29.94 -5.80 -12.71
CA GLY A 77 29.74 -7.17 -13.21
C GLY A 77 28.51 -7.91 -12.64
N THR A 78 27.76 -7.34 -11.73
CA THR A 78 26.53 -7.95 -11.20
C THR A 78 25.30 -7.73 -12.11
N GLY A 79 25.40 -6.79 -13.07
CA GLY A 79 24.27 -6.33 -13.89
C GLY A 79 23.36 -5.32 -13.19
N PHE A 80 23.67 -4.96 -11.94
CA PHE A 80 22.96 -3.94 -11.17
C PHE A 80 23.81 -2.69 -10.99
N MET A 81 23.17 -1.54 -10.83
CA MET A 81 23.82 -0.25 -10.65
C MET A 81 23.03 0.64 -9.68
N ILE A 82 23.71 1.48 -8.92
CA ILE A 82 23.04 2.56 -8.19
C ILE A 82 22.62 3.62 -9.21
N LEU A 83 21.32 3.88 -9.32
CA LEU A 83 20.75 4.87 -10.20
C LEU A 83 20.84 6.27 -9.58
N ALA A 84 20.45 6.38 -8.31
CA ALA A 84 20.53 7.61 -7.53
C ALA A 84 20.55 7.29 -6.04
N GLU A 85 21.09 8.23 -5.27
CA GLU A 85 21.04 8.18 -3.81
C GLU A 85 20.83 9.58 -3.24
N LYS A 86 19.89 9.70 -2.32
CA LYS A 86 19.69 10.87 -1.47
C LYS A 86 20.05 10.44 -0.05
N PRO A 87 21.29 10.70 0.40
CA PRO A 87 21.78 10.22 1.69
C PRO A 87 20.82 10.56 2.84
N GLY A 88 20.59 9.60 3.72
CA GLY A 88 19.66 9.74 4.83
C GLY A 88 18.19 9.53 4.47
N GLN A 89 17.84 9.35 3.20
CA GLN A 89 16.44 9.29 2.77
C GLN A 89 16.12 8.13 1.81
N GLU A 90 16.84 8.02 0.69
CA GLU A 90 16.50 7.03 -0.32
C GLU A 90 17.71 6.62 -1.18
N VAL A 91 17.84 5.34 -1.50
CA VAL A 91 18.76 4.82 -2.50
C VAL A 91 17.97 3.99 -3.51
N VAL A 92 18.28 4.17 -4.79
CA VAL A 92 17.65 3.44 -5.90
C VAL A 92 18.70 2.65 -6.64
N VAL A 93 18.42 1.36 -6.83
CA VAL A 93 19.24 0.43 -7.60
C VAL A 93 18.45 -0.07 -8.80
N GLY A 94 19.06 -0.10 -9.95
CA GLY A 94 18.44 -0.54 -11.20
C GLY A 94 19.20 -1.63 -11.90
N SER A 95 18.53 -2.30 -12.80
CA SER A 95 19.09 -3.31 -13.71
C SER A 95 18.25 -3.42 -14.98
N VAL A 96 18.92 -3.64 -16.10
CA VAL A 96 18.31 -3.98 -17.37
C VAL A 96 18.79 -5.38 -17.76
N GLY A 97 17.85 -6.32 -17.89
CA GLY A 97 18.22 -7.72 -18.13
C GLY A 97 17.08 -8.56 -18.68
N GLN A 98 17.43 -9.70 -19.22
CA GLN A 98 16.47 -10.72 -19.66
C GLN A 98 16.22 -11.69 -18.48
N PHE A 99 15.51 -11.21 -17.44
CA PHE A 99 15.34 -11.88 -16.14
C PHE A 99 14.68 -13.27 -16.22
N TRP A 100 13.98 -13.57 -17.32
CA TRP A 100 13.33 -14.86 -17.56
C TRP A 100 14.29 -15.98 -18.00
N HIS A 101 15.58 -15.66 -18.16
CA HIS A 101 16.61 -16.67 -18.44
C HIS A 101 17.28 -17.15 -17.15
N LEU A 102 17.69 -18.41 -17.12
CA LEU A 102 18.41 -18.99 -15.99
C LEU A 102 19.77 -18.27 -15.80
N ASN A 103 20.51 -18.08 -16.88
CA ASN A 103 21.67 -17.17 -16.94
C ASN A 103 21.17 -15.85 -17.50
N ILE A 104 21.00 -14.85 -16.66
CA ILE A 104 20.42 -13.56 -17.02
C ILE A 104 21.42 -12.77 -17.86
N PRO A 105 21.15 -12.51 -19.16
CA PRO A 105 21.90 -11.51 -19.90
C PRO A 105 21.56 -10.12 -19.35
N PHE A 106 22.57 -9.32 -19.01
CA PHE A 106 22.39 -7.94 -18.59
C PHE A 106 22.86 -6.99 -19.69
N ALA A 107 22.10 -5.93 -19.93
CA ALA A 107 22.53 -4.84 -20.77
C ALA A 107 23.49 -3.92 -20.00
N THR A 108 24.50 -3.41 -20.68
CA THR A 108 25.39 -2.38 -20.12
C THR A 108 24.78 -1.02 -20.40
N VAL A 109 24.18 -0.43 -19.36
CA VAL A 109 23.48 0.86 -19.43
C VAL A 109 24.09 1.78 -18.39
N ALA A 110 24.36 3.05 -18.72
CA ALA A 110 24.75 4.01 -17.70
C ALA A 110 23.55 4.41 -16.83
N PRO A 111 23.76 4.76 -15.56
CA PRO A 111 22.65 5.18 -14.68
C PRO A 111 21.79 6.32 -15.25
N ALA A 112 22.41 7.27 -15.95
CA ALA A 112 21.73 8.40 -16.58
C ALA A 112 20.81 7.98 -17.75
N ASP A 113 21.15 6.88 -18.45
CA ASP A 113 20.42 6.39 -19.62
C ASP A 113 19.34 5.36 -19.25
N PHE A 114 19.27 4.98 -17.98
CA PHE A 114 18.35 3.91 -17.53
C PHE A 114 16.89 4.24 -17.84
N SER A 115 16.44 5.47 -17.60
CA SER A 115 15.04 5.87 -17.83
C SER A 115 14.68 5.76 -19.31
N ASP A 116 15.57 6.20 -20.18
CA ASP A 116 15.35 6.32 -21.61
C ASP A 116 15.65 5.03 -22.38
N PHE A 117 16.19 4.01 -21.72
CA PHE A 117 16.47 2.73 -22.35
C PHE A 117 15.19 2.04 -22.83
N GLN A 118 15.06 1.86 -24.17
CA GLN A 118 13.88 1.32 -24.85
C GLN A 118 14.21 0.24 -25.92
N GLU A 119 15.46 -0.27 -25.94
CA GLU A 119 15.79 -1.34 -26.87
C GLU A 119 14.87 -2.55 -26.67
N PRO A 120 14.21 -3.09 -27.71
CA PRO A 120 13.32 -4.24 -27.59
C PRO A 120 14.03 -5.48 -27.06
N GLY A 121 13.30 -6.33 -26.34
CA GLY A 121 13.82 -7.59 -25.85
C GLY A 121 14.33 -7.57 -24.41
N TRP A 122 14.10 -6.50 -23.64
CA TRP A 122 14.65 -6.35 -22.30
C TRP A 122 13.59 -6.12 -21.24
N GLY A 123 13.89 -6.52 -20.01
CA GLY A 123 13.18 -6.13 -18.79
C GLY A 123 13.98 -5.07 -18.05
N LYS A 124 13.29 -4.14 -17.40
CA LYS A 124 13.86 -3.13 -16.49
C LYS A 124 13.33 -3.40 -15.09
N LEU A 125 14.24 -3.41 -14.13
CA LEU A 125 13.95 -3.58 -12.71
C LEU A 125 14.59 -2.44 -11.94
N ALA A 126 13.85 -1.78 -11.08
CA ALA A 126 14.38 -0.85 -10.10
C ALA A 126 13.84 -1.19 -8.72
N TRP A 127 14.69 -1.08 -7.69
CA TRP A 127 14.25 -1.18 -6.31
C TRP A 127 14.88 -0.08 -5.47
N ALA A 128 14.16 0.33 -4.45
CA ALA A 128 14.59 1.39 -3.57
C ALA A 128 14.41 0.99 -2.10
N ILE A 129 15.33 1.47 -1.27
CA ILE A 129 15.13 1.55 0.17
C ILE A 129 14.93 3.03 0.50
N SER A 130 13.83 3.35 1.17
CA SER A 130 13.58 4.70 1.67
C SER A 130 13.32 4.69 3.16
N VAL A 131 13.74 5.78 3.83
CA VAL A 131 13.53 5.99 5.26
C VAL A 131 12.92 7.38 5.45
N GLU A 132 11.80 7.43 6.16
CA GLU A 132 11.07 8.65 6.47
C GLU A 132 10.75 8.72 7.97
N PRO A 133 10.69 9.93 8.55
CA PRO A 133 10.23 10.10 9.93
C PRO A 133 8.78 9.62 10.09
N TYR A 134 8.48 8.97 11.20
CA TYR A 134 7.13 8.58 11.57
C TYR A 134 6.97 8.58 13.10
N GLY A 135 6.15 9.48 13.63
CA GLY A 135 5.99 9.66 15.07
C GLY A 135 7.33 9.88 15.78
N GLU A 136 7.63 9.08 16.78
CA GLU A 136 8.91 9.13 17.51
C GLU A 136 10.03 8.28 16.86
N GLY A 137 9.74 7.58 15.77
CA GLY A 137 10.65 6.70 15.07
C GLY A 137 10.67 6.96 13.57
N SER A 138 10.65 5.87 12.78
CA SER A 138 10.77 5.93 11.31
C SER A 138 9.95 4.86 10.63
N THR A 139 9.59 5.12 9.36
CA THR A 139 9.24 4.08 8.39
C THR A 139 10.46 3.71 7.58
N ILE A 140 10.59 2.42 7.28
CA ILE A 140 11.50 1.90 6.26
C ILE A 140 10.63 1.25 5.19
N ALA A 141 10.74 1.69 3.94
CA ALA A 141 10.05 1.07 2.82
C ALA A 141 11.05 0.47 1.83
N LEU A 142 10.74 -0.74 1.38
CA LEU A 142 11.40 -1.42 0.27
C LEU A 142 10.41 -1.47 -0.88
N GLU A 143 10.68 -0.71 -1.93
CA GLU A 143 9.87 -0.64 -3.14
C GLU A 143 10.58 -1.35 -4.28
N LEU A 144 9.84 -2.14 -5.05
CA LEU A 144 10.30 -2.81 -6.25
C LEU A 144 9.38 -2.45 -7.41
N ARG A 145 9.96 -2.02 -8.51
CA ARG A 145 9.29 -1.72 -9.77
C ARG A 145 9.86 -2.54 -10.90
N THR A 146 8.99 -3.09 -11.73
CA THR A 146 9.40 -3.83 -12.93
C THR A 146 8.58 -3.41 -14.14
N THR A 147 9.26 -3.34 -15.29
CA THR A 147 8.64 -3.13 -16.59
C THR A 147 9.41 -3.89 -17.65
N ALA A 148 8.92 -3.89 -18.88
CA ALA A 148 9.65 -4.38 -20.03
C ALA A 148 9.60 -3.33 -21.16
N THR A 149 10.55 -3.40 -22.07
CA THR A 149 10.70 -2.47 -23.18
C THR A 149 9.74 -2.74 -24.35
N ASP A 150 9.08 -3.90 -24.34
CA ASP A 150 8.08 -4.30 -25.32
C ASP A 150 7.13 -5.34 -24.71
N GLU A 151 5.95 -5.53 -25.34
CA GLU A 151 4.90 -6.42 -24.87
C GLU A 151 5.34 -7.89 -24.81
N ALA A 152 6.08 -8.37 -25.83
CA ALA A 152 6.55 -9.76 -25.87
C ALA A 152 7.55 -10.05 -24.75
N SER A 153 8.36 -9.07 -24.37
CA SER A 153 9.27 -9.13 -23.21
C SER A 153 8.50 -9.05 -21.90
N TRP A 154 7.42 -8.24 -21.85
CA TRP A 154 6.56 -8.18 -20.69
C TRP A 154 5.87 -9.51 -20.42
N GLU A 155 5.32 -10.18 -21.43
CA GLU A 155 4.70 -11.50 -21.23
C GLU A 155 5.67 -12.53 -20.64
N LYS A 156 6.95 -12.53 -21.10
CA LYS A 156 7.99 -13.43 -20.56
C LYS A 156 8.34 -13.07 -19.11
N LEU A 157 8.52 -11.77 -18.84
CA LEU A 157 8.85 -11.26 -17.51
C LEU A 157 7.73 -11.52 -16.51
N ASN A 158 6.48 -11.31 -16.91
CA ASN A 158 5.31 -11.54 -16.07
C ASN A 158 5.15 -13.04 -15.70
N ARG A 159 5.33 -13.94 -16.68
CA ARG A 159 5.34 -15.40 -16.41
C ARG A 159 6.46 -15.79 -15.43
N TYR A 160 7.64 -15.25 -15.64
CA TYR A 160 8.77 -15.46 -14.73
C TYR A 160 8.46 -14.90 -13.33
N TYR A 161 7.86 -13.73 -13.24
CA TYR A 161 7.49 -13.08 -11.99
C TYR A 161 6.44 -13.87 -11.20
N MET A 162 5.45 -14.46 -11.87
CA MET A 162 4.47 -15.35 -11.23
C MET A 162 5.15 -16.58 -10.59
N LEU A 163 6.20 -17.10 -11.19
CA LEU A 163 6.95 -18.25 -10.66
C LEU A 163 7.91 -17.85 -9.52
N ILE A 164 8.65 -16.74 -9.69
CA ILE A 164 9.66 -16.28 -8.71
C ILE A 164 9.06 -15.39 -7.62
N GLY A 165 7.94 -14.71 -7.89
CA GLY A 165 7.23 -13.90 -6.89
C GLY A 165 6.92 -14.68 -5.62
N LEU A 166 6.60 -15.97 -5.75
CA LEU A 166 6.42 -16.89 -4.63
C LEU A 166 7.69 -17.07 -3.78
N GLY A 167 8.89 -16.90 -4.36
CA GLY A 167 10.18 -17.01 -3.65
C GLY A 167 10.75 -15.68 -3.16
N SER A 168 10.50 -14.58 -3.88
CA SER A 168 11.09 -13.27 -3.56
C SER A 168 10.36 -12.53 -2.42
N GLN A 169 9.05 -12.70 -2.28
CA GLN A 169 8.28 -12.12 -1.17
C GLN A 169 8.73 -12.61 0.20
N PRO A 170 8.96 -13.92 0.46
CA PRO A 170 9.49 -14.39 1.73
C PRO A 170 10.83 -13.76 2.08
N ILE A 171 11.73 -13.57 1.10
CA ILE A 171 13.04 -12.94 1.31
C ILE A 171 12.88 -11.50 1.80
N ARG A 172 12.04 -10.70 1.12
CA ARG A 172 11.75 -9.31 1.54
C ARG A 172 11.11 -9.26 2.93
N ARG A 173 10.12 -10.12 3.20
CA ARG A 173 9.50 -10.21 4.53
C ARG A 173 10.50 -10.56 5.62
N ALA A 174 11.43 -11.48 5.35
CA ALA A 174 12.46 -11.84 6.30
C ALA A 174 13.45 -10.70 6.54
N ALA A 175 13.87 -9.99 5.49
CA ALA A 175 14.69 -8.78 5.61
C ALA A 175 14.00 -7.73 6.47
N MET A 176 12.72 -7.42 6.20
CA MET A 176 11.94 -6.48 6.98
C MET A 176 11.75 -6.93 8.43
N ALA A 177 11.46 -8.21 8.66
CA ALA A 177 11.34 -8.76 10.02
C ALA A 177 12.66 -8.65 10.80
N HIS A 178 13.80 -8.90 10.14
CA HIS A 178 15.12 -8.77 10.76
C HIS A 178 15.43 -7.30 11.10
N MET A 179 15.19 -6.36 10.18
CA MET A 179 15.32 -4.92 10.45
C MET A 179 14.43 -4.49 11.62
N THR A 180 13.18 -4.99 11.66
CA THR A 180 12.27 -4.68 12.77
C THR A 180 12.76 -5.21 14.12
N ALA A 181 13.38 -6.39 14.13
CA ALA A 181 13.92 -6.97 15.35
C ALA A 181 15.10 -6.16 15.90
N GLU A 182 16.00 -5.73 15.02
CA GLU A 182 17.20 -4.96 15.39
C GLU A 182 16.88 -3.51 15.77
N LEU A 183 16.05 -2.83 14.99
CA LEU A 183 15.72 -1.40 15.17
C LEU A 183 14.55 -1.16 16.14
N GLY A 184 13.98 -2.22 16.69
CA GLY A 184 12.82 -2.16 17.57
C GLY A 184 11.53 -1.87 16.82
N LYS A 185 10.50 -2.69 17.05
CA LYS A 185 9.17 -2.46 16.47
C LYS A 185 8.55 -1.22 17.08
N LEU A 186 8.25 -0.23 16.27
CA LEU A 186 7.38 0.86 16.68
C LEU A 186 5.94 0.31 16.67
N LYS A 187 5.27 0.38 17.81
CA LYS A 187 3.84 0.11 17.83
C LYS A 187 3.16 1.23 17.07
N THR A 188 2.66 0.93 15.88
CA THR A 188 1.59 1.75 15.32
C THR A 188 0.40 1.58 16.26
N PRO A 189 -0.33 2.66 16.58
CA PRO A 189 -1.52 2.53 17.41
C PRO A 189 -2.39 1.42 16.86
N ASP A 190 -2.88 0.56 17.75
CA ASP A 190 -3.90 -0.42 17.35
C ASP A 190 -5.15 0.34 16.93
N GLU A 191 -5.88 -0.14 15.96
CA GLU A 191 -7.07 0.57 15.44
C GLU A 191 -8.12 0.81 16.55
N ASP A 192 -8.08 -0.02 17.60
CA ASP A 192 -8.94 0.12 18.78
C ASP A 192 -8.49 1.23 19.74
N ASP A 193 -7.20 1.55 19.76
CA ASP A 193 -6.59 2.53 20.67
C ASP A 193 -6.52 3.96 20.12
N VAL A 194 -6.79 4.13 18.82
CA VAL A 194 -6.77 5.47 18.17
C VAL A 194 -8.09 6.16 18.44
N ALA A 195 -8.06 7.36 19.04
CA ALA A 195 -9.22 8.23 19.05
C ALA A 195 -9.49 8.74 17.61
N LEU A 196 -10.66 8.47 17.08
CA LEU A 196 -11.08 8.92 15.75
C LEU A 196 -12.12 10.03 15.85
N PRO A 197 -12.14 10.96 14.92
CA PRO A 197 -13.21 11.96 14.80
C PRO A 197 -14.57 11.26 14.76
N GLY A 198 -15.53 11.77 15.52
CA GLY A 198 -16.88 11.17 15.65
C GLY A 198 -17.06 10.20 16.82
N ASP A 199 -15.98 9.82 17.54
CA ASP A 199 -16.10 9.03 18.77
C ASP A 199 -16.89 9.78 19.84
N GLU A 200 -16.73 11.09 19.90
CA GLU A 200 -17.43 12.01 20.82
C GLU A 200 -18.92 12.19 20.49
N LEU A 201 -19.32 11.92 19.23
CA LEU A 201 -20.72 12.06 18.80
C LEU A 201 -21.61 10.93 19.31
N LEU A 202 -21.02 9.76 19.58
CA LEU A 202 -21.73 8.59 20.10
C LEU A 202 -20.96 7.93 21.27
N PRO A 203 -20.73 8.64 22.39
CA PRO A 203 -19.86 8.17 23.48
C PRO A 203 -20.40 6.92 24.18
N GLY A 204 -21.70 6.68 24.12
CA GLY A 204 -22.37 5.53 24.73
C GLY A 204 -22.32 4.24 23.90
N ALA A 205 -21.78 4.29 22.68
CA ALA A 205 -21.75 3.13 21.80
C ALA A 205 -20.89 1.99 22.40
N ARG A 206 -21.51 0.81 22.54
CA ARG A 206 -20.85 -0.39 23.04
C ARG A 206 -20.15 -1.18 21.97
N TYR A 207 -20.55 -0.99 20.72
CA TYR A 207 -20.01 -1.72 19.56
C TYR A 207 -19.28 -0.76 18.66
N ALA A 208 -18.02 -1.09 18.39
CA ALA A 208 -17.20 -0.43 17.42
C ALA A 208 -16.60 -1.49 16.48
N LEU A 209 -16.67 -1.23 15.19
CA LEU A 209 -16.01 -2.03 14.15
C LEU A 209 -14.92 -1.17 13.55
N ASN A 210 -13.68 -1.60 13.75
CA ASN A 210 -12.49 -0.84 13.37
C ASN A 210 -11.76 -1.54 12.23
N HIS A 211 -11.34 -0.77 11.23
CA HIS A 211 -10.48 -1.26 10.15
C HIS A 211 -9.47 -0.19 9.79
N LYS A 212 -8.34 -0.62 9.23
CA LYS A 212 -7.33 0.27 8.66
C LYS A 212 -6.68 -0.35 7.44
N ILE A 213 -6.24 0.51 6.53
CA ILE A 213 -5.46 0.11 5.35
C ILE A 213 -4.42 1.18 5.04
N ASP A 214 -3.22 0.74 4.69
CA ASP A 214 -2.17 1.63 4.18
C ASP A 214 -2.30 1.75 2.67
N ILE A 215 -2.29 2.97 2.16
CA ILE A 215 -2.52 3.29 0.75
C ILE A 215 -1.31 4.04 0.23
N GLU A 216 -0.68 3.53 -0.83
CA GLU A 216 0.46 4.14 -1.50
C GLU A 216 -0.01 5.22 -2.51
N ALA A 217 -0.75 6.18 -1.96
CA ALA A 217 -1.22 7.37 -2.66
C ALA A 217 -1.27 8.56 -1.70
N PRO A 218 -1.08 9.81 -2.20
CA PRO A 218 -1.23 11.00 -1.40
C PRO A 218 -2.64 11.09 -0.80
N ARG A 219 -2.74 11.50 0.47
CA ARG A 219 -4.04 11.63 1.15
C ARG A 219 -5.05 12.53 0.41
N ALA A 220 -4.57 13.57 -0.27
CA ALA A 220 -5.42 14.43 -1.10
C ALA A 220 -6.15 13.65 -2.20
N LEU A 221 -5.52 12.63 -2.78
CA LEU A 221 -6.15 11.79 -3.80
C LEU A 221 -7.16 10.82 -3.16
N VAL A 222 -6.80 10.19 -2.05
CA VAL A 222 -7.71 9.30 -1.30
C VAL A 222 -8.93 10.09 -0.83
N TRP A 223 -8.73 11.32 -0.35
CA TRP A 223 -9.80 12.23 0.05
C TRP A 223 -10.84 12.45 -1.05
N ARG A 224 -10.42 12.65 -2.28
CA ARG A 224 -11.35 12.85 -3.41
C ARG A 224 -12.26 11.64 -3.63
N TYR A 225 -11.74 10.41 -3.43
CA TYR A 225 -12.56 9.20 -3.49
C TYR A 225 -13.53 9.08 -2.31
N LEU A 226 -13.13 9.52 -1.11
CA LEU A 226 -14.04 9.56 0.05
C LEU A 226 -15.19 10.56 -0.16
N MET A 227 -14.96 11.69 -0.85
CA MET A 227 -15.99 12.67 -1.14
C MET A 227 -17.05 12.16 -2.11
N GLN A 228 -16.77 11.09 -2.86
CA GLN A 228 -17.70 10.47 -3.79
C GLN A 228 -18.51 9.31 -3.19
N LEU A 229 -18.29 8.95 -1.92
CA LEU A 229 -19.04 7.87 -1.28
C LEU A 229 -20.53 8.16 -1.24
N GLY A 230 -21.34 7.12 -1.41
CA GLY A 230 -22.81 7.15 -1.35
C GLY A 230 -23.48 6.82 -2.67
N CYS A 231 -24.69 6.26 -2.57
CA CYS A 231 -25.49 5.88 -3.75
C CYS A 231 -26.00 7.08 -4.57
N ASP A 232 -25.96 8.29 -3.99
CA ASP A 232 -26.21 9.55 -4.67
C ASP A 232 -25.05 10.01 -5.56
N ARG A 233 -23.88 9.37 -5.45
CA ARG A 233 -22.65 9.68 -6.20
C ARG A 233 -22.04 8.40 -6.80
N ALA A 234 -20.85 8.03 -6.37
CA ALA A 234 -20.06 6.96 -6.97
C ALA A 234 -20.43 5.54 -6.47
N GLY A 235 -21.34 5.39 -5.54
CA GLY A 235 -21.56 4.16 -4.80
C GLY A 235 -20.64 4.06 -3.55
N TRP A 236 -20.58 2.88 -2.97
CA TRP A 236 -19.82 2.65 -1.72
C TRP A 236 -18.46 1.99 -1.94
N TYR A 237 -18.10 1.66 -3.19
CA TYR A 237 -16.90 0.87 -3.53
C TYR A 237 -16.83 -0.50 -2.83
N SER A 238 -17.98 -1.01 -2.39
CA SER A 238 -18.12 -2.25 -1.62
C SER A 238 -18.67 -3.39 -2.51
N ILE A 239 -19.67 -4.10 -2.02
CA ILE A 239 -20.35 -5.17 -2.77
C ILE A 239 -21.62 -4.58 -3.39
N ASP A 240 -21.48 -4.06 -4.60
CA ASP A 240 -22.56 -3.32 -5.30
C ASP A 240 -23.89 -4.08 -5.35
N ALA A 241 -23.86 -5.41 -5.34
CA ALA A 241 -25.09 -6.23 -5.28
C ALA A 241 -25.85 -6.10 -3.95
N LEU A 242 -25.20 -5.65 -2.88
CA LEU A 242 -25.77 -5.54 -1.54
C LEU A 242 -26.15 -4.11 -1.16
N ASP A 243 -25.42 -3.13 -1.64
CA ASP A 243 -25.56 -1.72 -1.24
C ASP A 243 -25.88 -0.75 -2.39
N HIS A 244 -25.74 -1.19 -3.65
CA HIS A 244 -25.96 -0.34 -4.82
C HIS A 244 -26.83 -1.02 -5.90
N GLU A 245 -27.68 -1.98 -5.51
CA GLU A 245 -28.60 -2.71 -6.41
C GLU A 245 -27.89 -3.41 -7.60
N GLY A 246 -26.60 -3.72 -7.46
CA GLY A 246 -25.80 -4.31 -8.51
C GLY A 246 -25.30 -3.32 -9.56
N ILE A 247 -25.54 -2.03 -9.38
CA ILE A 247 -24.95 -0.99 -10.22
C ILE A 247 -23.50 -0.81 -9.82
N PRO A 248 -22.52 -0.98 -10.74
CA PRO A 248 -21.12 -0.85 -10.40
C PRO A 248 -20.78 0.53 -9.84
N SER A 249 -20.02 0.57 -8.75
CA SER A 249 -19.45 1.80 -8.23
C SER A 249 -18.54 2.45 -9.27
N THR A 250 -18.55 3.79 -9.35
CA THR A 250 -17.77 4.55 -10.32
C THR A 250 -16.27 4.40 -10.09
N ASP A 251 -15.51 3.98 -11.09
CA ASP A 251 -14.08 3.65 -10.98
C ASP A 251 -13.12 4.81 -11.25
N HIS A 252 -13.62 6.04 -11.36
CA HIS A 252 -12.87 7.25 -11.64
C HIS A 252 -13.39 8.45 -10.82
N LEU A 253 -12.61 9.53 -10.79
CA LEU A 253 -13.01 10.78 -10.16
C LEU A 253 -13.94 11.57 -11.07
N VAL A 254 -15.10 11.95 -10.56
CA VAL A 254 -16.11 12.75 -11.27
C VAL A 254 -15.98 14.20 -10.83
N GLU A 255 -15.94 15.11 -11.80
CA GLU A 255 -15.90 16.54 -11.55
C GLU A 255 -17.19 17.02 -10.86
N GLY A 256 -17.04 17.90 -9.86
CA GLY A 256 -18.15 18.42 -9.06
C GLY A 256 -18.49 17.59 -7.81
N TRP A 257 -17.79 16.47 -7.58
CA TRP A 257 -17.97 15.64 -6.37
C TRP A 257 -16.83 15.74 -5.35
N GLU A 258 -16.05 16.80 -5.43
CA GLU A 258 -14.83 16.96 -4.62
C GLU A 258 -15.09 17.35 -3.16
N THR A 259 -16.30 17.78 -2.83
CA THR A 259 -16.65 18.29 -1.51
C THR A 259 -17.97 17.76 -1.00
N ARG A 260 -18.09 17.71 0.33
CA ARG A 260 -19.33 17.53 1.07
C ARG A 260 -19.39 18.56 2.21
N GLN A 261 -20.59 18.84 2.69
CA GLN A 261 -20.82 19.79 3.79
C GLN A 261 -21.52 19.10 4.96
N VAL A 262 -21.26 19.58 6.17
CA VAL A 262 -21.98 19.13 7.37
C VAL A 262 -23.49 19.35 7.17
N GLY A 263 -24.31 18.36 7.50
CA GLY A 263 -25.74 18.33 7.29
C GLY A 263 -26.18 17.81 5.90
N GLU A 264 -25.23 17.55 4.98
CA GLU A 264 -25.53 16.97 3.67
C GLU A 264 -25.97 15.50 3.82
N ARG A 265 -27.02 15.12 3.08
CA ARG A 265 -27.49 13.74 3.02
C ARG A 265 -26.68 12.92 2.04
N VAL A 266 -26.29 11.72 2.46
CA VAL A 266 -25.58 10.72 1.66
C VAL A 266 -26.48 9.50 1.55
N SER A 267 -26.93 9.18 0.35
CA SER A 267 -27.85 8.05 0.14
C SER A 267 -27.17 6.72 0.51
N ALA A 268 -27.79 5.99 1.43
CA ALA A 268 -27.24 4.72 1.92
C ALA A 268 -27.56 3.57 0.95
N THR A 269 -28.73 3.58 0.32
CA THR A 269 -29.17 2.59 -0.68
C THR A 269 -30.05 3.29 -1.72
N LEU A 270 -30.25 2.67 -2.89
CA LEU A 270 -31.16 3.15 -3.91
C LEU A 270 -32.60 2.70 -3.67
N ALA A 271 -32.79 1.55 -3.03
CA ALA A 271 -34.09 0.89 -2.90
C ALA A 271 -35.04 1.54 -1.90
N ILE A 272 -34.52 2.20 -0.88
CA ILE A 272 -35.29 2.81 0.20
C ILE A 272 -34.76 4.21 0.51
N ASP A 273 -35.62 5.09 0.97
CA ASP A 273 -35.22 6.43 1.47
C ASP A 273 -34.44 6.28 2.79
N SER A 274 -33.21 5.80 2.67
CA SER A 274 -32.26 5.61 3.76
C SER A 274 -31.01 6.42 3.43
N PHE A 275 -30.59 7.23 4.39
CA PHE A 275 -29.45 8.11 4.20
C PHE A 275 -28.64 8.22 5.49
N TYR A 276 -27.36 8.53 5.30
CA TYR A 276 -26.50 9.09 6.33
C TYR A 276 -26.48 10.60 6.21
N GLU A 277 -26.17 11.27 7.31
CA GLU A 277 -25.89 12.71 7.33
C GLU A 277 -24.38 12.90 7.52
N VAL A 278 -23.79 13.89 6.88
CA VAL A 278 -22.41 14.30 7.16
C VAL A 278 -22.39 15.02 8.50
N LEU A 279 -21.86 14.38 9.53
CA LEU A 279 -21.77 14.92 10.87
C LEU A 279 -20.54 15.77 11.12
N ALA A 280 -19.41 15.40 10.49
CA ALA A 280 -18.18 16.16 10.51
C ALA A 280 -17.40 15.92 9.22
N VAL A 281 -16.72 16.97 8.74
CA VAL A 281 -15.85 16.91 7.56
C VAL A 281 -14.71 17.91 7.72
N GLU A 282 -13.49 17.43 7.60
CA GLU A 282 -12.29 18.25 7.54
C GLU A 282 -11.46 17.78 6.33
N PRO A 283 -11.23 18.66 5.33
CA PRO A 283 -10.56 18.29 4.09
C PRO A 283 -9.23 17.59 4.32
N GLU A 284 -9.05 16.46 3.62
CA GLU A 284 -7.88 15.59 3.69
C GLU A 284 -7.59 14.95 5.07
N HIS A 285 -8.44 15.18 6.06
CA HIS A 285 -8.27 14.63 7.41
C HIS A 285 -9.37 13.62 7.75
N HIS A 286 -10.63 14.01 7.72
CA HIS A 286 -11.70 13.08 8.07
C HIS A 286 -13.06 13.44 7.48
N LEU A 287 -13.85 12.39 7.28
CA LEU A 287 -15.28 12.42 7.01
C LEU A 287 -15.98 11.55 8.04
N VAL A 288 -16.99 12.10 8.72
CA VAL A 288 -17.85 11.34 9.64
C VAL A 288 -19.28 11.38 9.12
N LEU A 289 -19.79 10.22 8.82
CA LEU A 289 -21.18 10.00 8.47
C LEU A 289 -21.93 9.47 9.69
N GLY A 290 -23.22 9.72 9.79
CA GLY A 290 -24.04 9.16 10.85
C GLY A 290 -25.50 9.23 10.54
N GLY A 291 -26.29 8.61 11.40
CA GLY A 291 -27.73 8.62 11.24
C GLY A 291 -28.42 7.85 12.34
N GLU A 292 -29.70 8.11 12.44
CA GLU A 292 -30.61 7.39 13.33
C GLU A 292 -31.61 6.62 12.48
N VAL A 293 -31.93 5.42 12.91
CA VAL A 293 -32.88 4.56 12.20
C VAL A 293 -33.75 3.79 13.20
N ASP A 294 -35.03 3.82 12.97
CA ASP A 294 -35.98 2.93 13.63
C ASP A 294 -36.13 1.63 12.83
N ARG A 295 -35.62 0.55 13.37
CA ARG A 295 -35.61 -0.75 12.67
C ARG A 295 -36.03 -1.89 13.61
N MET A 296 -36.91 -2.77 13.12
CA MET A 296 -37.37 -3.96 13.86
C MET A 296 -37.92 -3.61 15.25
N GLY A 297 -38.56 -2.44 15.41
CA GLY A 297 -39.09 -1.94 16.69
C GLY A 297 -38.00 -1.55 17.69
N GLY A 298 -36.81 -1.21 17.26
CA GLY A 298 -35.74 -0.60 18.03
C GLY A 298 -35.24 0.67 17.36
N HIS A 299 -34.69 1.58 18.16
CA HIS A 299 -34.03 2.81 17.70
C HIS A 299 -32.53 2.61 17.71
N PHE A 300 -31.83 2.97 16.65
CA PHE A 300 -30.38 2.82 16.51
C PHE A 300 -29.78 4.11 15.99
N ALA A 301 -28.74 4.57 16.69
CA ALA A 301 -27.87 5.65 16.25
C ALA A 301 -26.52 5.06 15.80
N THR A 302 -25.98 5.56 14.69
CA THR A 302 -24.72 5.09 14.12
C THR A 302 -23.83 6.27 13.76
N THR A 303 -22.52 6.09 13.92
CA THR A 303 -21.49 6.93 13.30
C THR A 303 -20.56 6.07 12.46
N TRP A 304 -20.11 6.59 11.32
CA TRP A 304 -19.14 5.94 10.43
C TRP A 304 -18.06 6.96 10.06
N ALA A 305 -16.91 6.80 10.68
CA ALA A 305 -15.77 7.68 10.51
C ALA A 305 -14.80 7.12 9.46
N PHE A 306 -14.28 8.00 8.63
CA PHE A 306 -13.16 7.79 7.72
C PHE A 306 -12.09 8.82 8.05
N ALA A 307 -10.92 8.41 8.53
CA ALA A 307 -9.86 9.31 8.93
C ALA A 307 -8.56 8.98 8.21
N LEU A 308 -7.84 10.00 7.74
CA LEU A 308 -6.61 9.88 6.97
C LEU A 308 -5.41 10.37 7.79
N GLU A 309 -4.45 9.49 7.99
CA GLU A 309 -3.16 9.79 8.62
C GLU A 309 -2.05 9.69 7.56
N PRO A 310 -1.18 10.71 7.39
CA PRO A 310 -0.02 10.58 6.53
C PRO A 310 0.99 9.60 7.14
N ILE A 311 1.48 8.64 6.35
CA ILE A 311 2.52 7.67 6.76
C ILE A 311 3.79 7.77 5.92
N GLY A 312 3.86 8.77 5.07
CA GLY A 312 4.95 9.12 4.19
C GLY A 312 4.56 10.26 3.28
N HIS A 313 5.46 10.71 2.42
CA HIS A 313 5.20 11.81 1.50
C HIS A 313 4.06 11.49 0.51
N ASP A 314 4.07 10.28 -0.05
CA ASP A 314 3.14 9.83 -1.08
C ASP A 314 2.30 8.63 -0.59
N ALA A 315 2.10 8.50 0.72
CA ALA A 315 1.33 7.42 1.32
C ALA A 315 0.53 7.91 2.54
N CYS A 316 -0.62 7.30 2.74
CA CYS A 316 -1.45 7.57 3.91
C CYS A 316 -2.06 6.28 4.45
N ARG A 317 -2.53 6.34 5.68
CA ARG A 317 -3.35 5.32 6.32
C ARG A 317 -4.78 5.79 6.38
N LEU A 318 -5.71 4.98 5.91
CA LEU A 318 -7.14 5.19 6.07
C LEU A 318 -7.62 4.32 7.22
N TYR A 319 -8.12 4.97 8.26
CA TYR A 319 -8.88 4.34 9.33
C TYR A 319 -10.36 4.45 9.04
N THR A 320 -11.11 3.40 9.37
CA THR A 320 -12.56 3.45 9.40
C THR A 320 -13.06 2.93 10.74
N ARG A 321 -14.12 3.56 11.25
CA ARG A 321 -14.78 3.13 12.47
C ARG A 321 -16.27 3.31 12.37
N VAL A 322 -17.02 2.21 12.52
CA VAL A 322 -18.46 2.26 12.71
C VAL A 322 -18.77 2.07 14.19
N ARG A 323 -19.54 2.97 14.76
CA ARG A 323 -20.07 2.84 16.12
C ARG A 323 -21.58 2.75 16.09
N VAL A 324 -22.14 1.94 16.97
CA VAL A 324 -23.59 1.74 17.06
C VAL A 324 -24.01 1.82 18.52
N ASP A 325 -25.04 2.62 18.78
CA ASP A 325 -25.81 2.60 20.03
C ASP A 325 -27.28 2.32 19.70
N GLY A 326 -27.96 1.59 20.53
CA GLY A 326 -29.34 1.21 20.24
C GLY A 326 -30.18 0.89 21.50
N ALA A 327 -31.49 0.98 21.30
CA ALA A 327 -32.49 0.63 22.29
C ALA A 327 -33.62 -0.18 21.67
N PRO A 328 -34.14 -1.22 22.34
CA PRO A 328 -33.64 -1.75 23.62
C PRO A 328 -32.34 -2.52 23.48
N LYS A 329 -31.55 -2.60 24.55
CA LYS A 329 -30.17 -3.14 24.54
C LYS A 329 -30.04 -4.60 24.08
N TRP A 330 -31.05 -5.42 24.19
CA TRP A 330 -31.02 -6.79 23.69
C TRP A 330 -31.08 -6.84 22.14
N LYS A 331 -31.79 -5.87 21.51
CA LYS A 331 -31.80 -5.75 20.05
C LYS A 331 -30.49 -5.19 19.51
N GLU A 332 -29.90 -4.23 20.23
CA GLU A 332 -28.58 -3.73 19.96
C GLU A 332 -27.54 -4.89 19.95
N TRP A 333 -27.56 -5.74 20.99
CA TRP A 333 -26.69 -6.89 21.07
C TRP A 333 -26.90 -7.87 19.91
N LEU A 334 -28.14 -8.16 19.54
CA LEU A 334 -28.46 -9.07 18.47
C LEU A 334 -28.01 -8.51 17.10
N LEU A 335 -28.29 -7.26 16.83
CA LEU A 335 -27.99 -6.64 15.53
C LEU A 335 -26.53 -6.18 15.43
N ALA A 336 -26.07 -5.34 16.33
CA ALA A 336 -24.74 -4.73 16.29
C ALA A 336 -23.66 -5.63 16.90
N GLY A 337 -23.98 -6.53 17.83
CA GLY A 337 -23.02 -7.44 18.44
C GLY A 337 -22.84 -8.77 17.70
N PHE A 338 -23.86 -9.24 16.97
CA PHE A 338 -23.81 -10.58 16.38
C PHE A 338 -24.06 -10.60 14.86
N TYR A 339 -25.14 -9.99 14.38
CA TYR A 339 -25.55 -10.13 12.98
C TYR A 339 -24.77 -9.22 12.04
N TYR A 340 -24.61 -7.96 12.40
CA TYR A 340 -24.00 -6.93 11.55
C TYR A 340 -22.47 -7.06 11.38
N PRO A 341 -21.68 -7.38 12.43
CA PRO A 341 -20.22 -7.36 12.32
C PRO A 341 -19.62 -8.21 11.20
N PRO A 342 -20.00 -9.49 10.99
CA PRO A 342 -19.38 -10.30 9.94
C PRO A 342 -19.69 -9.80 8.53
N ILE A 343 -20.91 -9.30 8.32
CA ILE A 343 -21.33 -8.76 7.02
C ILE A 343 -20.60 -7.44 6.76
N HIS A 344 -20.60 -6.55 7.74
CA HIS A 344 -19.94 -5.26 7.64
C HIS A 344 -18.43 -5.41 7.43
N ALA A 345 -17.76 -6.28 8.20
CA ALA A 345 -16.34 -6.54 8.04
C ALA A 345 -15.97 -7.03 6.63
N LEU A 346 -16.82 -7.86 6.02
CA LEU A 346 -16.63 -8.29 4.64
C LEU A 346 -16.79 -7.13 3.65
N MET A 347 -17.87 -6.37 3.77
CA MET A 347 -18.18 -5.23 2.89
C MET A 347 -17.10 -4.14 3.01
N GLU A 348 -16.70 -3.80 4.21
CA GLU A 348 -15.67 -2.79 4.47
C GLU A 348 -14.30 -3.22 3.95
N ARG A 349 -13.95 -4.49 4.08
CA ARG A 349 -12.73 -5.02 3.49
C ARG A 349 -12.71 -4.87 1.96
N VAL A 350 -13.83 -5.13 1.29
CA VAL A 350 -13.98 -4.93 -0.15
C VAL A 350 -13.86 -3.45 -0.49
N GLN A 351 -14.55 -2.59 0.25
CA GLN A 351 -14.54 -1.13 0.09
C GLN A 351 -13.10 -0.58 0.20
N LEU A 352 -12.42 -0.87 1.29
CA LEU A 352 -11.05 -0.39 1.53
C LEU A 352 -10.08 -0.85 0.45
N ASN A 353 -10.14 -2.13 0.06
CA ASN A 353 -9.30 -2.66 -1.02
C ASN A 353 -9.62 -2.02 -2.38
N HIS A 354 -10.88 -1.68 -2.64
CA HIS A 354 -11.27 -1.04 -3.89
C HIS A 354 -10.78 0.40 -3.94
N ILE A 355 -11.00 1.18 -2.87
CA ILE A 355 -10.47 2.53 -2.72
C ILE A 355 -8.94 2.52 -2.88
N GLN A 356 -8.23 1.60 -2.23
CA GLN A 356 -6.79 1.45 -2.37
C GLN A 356 -6.38 1.25 -3.84
N LYS A 357 -6.99 0.29 -4.53
CA LYS A 357 -6.67 -0.01 -5.94
C LYS A 357 -6.88 1.19 -6.86
N LEU A 358 -8.00 1.90 -6.71
CA LEU A 358 -8.33 3.05 -7.54
C LEU A 358 -7.36 4.21 -7.29
N THR A 359 -7.12 4.54 -6.03
CA THR A 359 -6.24 5.65 -5.65
C THR A 359 -4.78 5.39 -6.01
N GLU A 360 -4.28 4.17 -5.82
CA GLU A 360 -2.91 3.80 -6.21
C GLU A 360 -2.75 3.75 -7.74
N ARG A 361 -3.77 3.32 -8.49
CA ARG A 361 -3.79 3.40 -9.95
C ARG A 361 -3.67 4.85 -10.42
N ASP A 362 -4.52 5.74 -9.90
CA ASP A 362 -4.55 7.14 -10.30
C ASP A 362 -3.32 7.92 -9.83
N ALA A 363 -2.76 7.57 -8.66
CA ALA A 363 -1.49 8.13 -8.21
C ALA A 363 -0.36 7.80 -9.19
N ARG A 364 -0.30 6.56 -9.66
CA ARG A 364 0.67 6.12 -10.67
C ARG A 364 0.49 6.86 -12.00
N ALA A 365 -0.75 7.01 -12.48
CA ALA A 365 -1.05 7.71 -13.73
C ALA A 365 -0.59 9.18 -13.69
N ARG A 366 -0.85 9.90 -12.59
CA ARG A 366 -0.42 11.30 -12.42
C ARG A 366 1.10 11.47 -12.41
N LEU A 367 1.80 10.52 -11.79
CA LEU A 367 3.26 10.54 -11.80
C LEU A 367 3.82 10.38 -13.22
N ALA A 368 3.14 9.60 -14.05
CA ALA A 368 3.46 9.43 -15.44
C ALA A 368 3.32 10.72 -16.26
N GLU A 369 2.23 11.44 -16.05
CA GLU A 369 1.96 12.71 -16.73
C GLU A 369 2.93 13.83 -16.34
N THR A 370 3.42 13.80 -15.09
CA THR A 370 4.35 14.83 -14.58
C THR A 370 5.80 14.57 -15.01
N ALA A 371 6.11 13.38 -15.51
CA ALA A 371 7.46 12.97 -15.95
C ALA A 371 7.69 13.17 -17.45
N VAL A 372 6.68 13.63 -18.20
CA VAL A 372 6.73 14.04 -19.61
C VAL A 372 6.89 15.57 -19.69
#